data_f8425af858ca31a5a1bd692f7866fdb9
#
_entry.id   f8425af858ca31a5a1bd692f7866fdb9
#
_cell.length_a   1.000
_cell.length_b   1.000
_cell.length_c   1.000
_cell.angle_alpha   90.00
_cell.angle_beta   90.00
_cell.angle_gamma   90.00
#
_symmetry.space_group_name_H-M   'P 1'
#
loop_
_entity.id
_entity.type
_entity.pdbx_description
1 polymer ?
#
loop_
_entity_poly.entity_id
_entity_poly.type
_entity_poly.pdbx_seq_one_letter_code
_entity_poly.pdbx_strand_id
1 'polypeptide(L)'
;FKLENEIIDILTLMKQELDKKHQIYVVAPMIEEDESNVENVNDLENKINRAFSKIAKTASIHGGMSSIEKQNIMKKYESGEINILISTTVIEVGVNVSNASMIVIWDANMFGLSTLHQLRGRVGRSNIQSYCILIAKENCERLKMLEKCNDGFEISEYDFKNRGEGDLFGIRQHGDTGLIISNISKDYEMLLK
;
A
#
# COMPACT_ATOMS: atom_id res chain seq x y z
N PHE A 1 -4.08 -11.43 1.94
CA PHE A 1 -2.85 -11.55 1.18
C PHE A 1 -3.09 -12.46 -0.03
N LYS A 2 -2.58 -12.08 -1.20
CA LYS A 2 -2.72 -12.83 -2.45
C LYS A 2 -1.37 -12.87 -3.18
N LEU A 3 -1.14 -13.94 -3.91
CA LEU A 3 0.00 -14.03 -4.81
C LEU A 3 -0.35 -13.46 -6.19
N GLU A 4 0.66 -13.01 -6.93
CA GLU A 4 0.47 -12.42 -8.27
C GLU A 4 -0.21 -13.38 -9.26
N ASN A 5 -0.04 -14.70 -9.10
CA ASN A 5 -0.72 -15.70 -9.92
C ASN A 5 -2.24 -15.80 -9.66
N GLU A 6 -2.76 -15.17 -8.60
CA GLU A 6 -4.19 -15.10 -8.26
C GLU A 6 -4.86 -13.82 -8.81
N ILE A 7 -4.23 -13.15 -9.79
CA ILE A 7 -4.70 -11.86 -10.34
C ILE A 7 -6.14 -11.93 -10.87
N ILE A 8 -6.55 -13.05 -11.43
CA ILE A 8 -7.91 -13.23 -11.99
C ILE A 8 -8.96 -13.11 -10.88
N ASP A 9 -8.71 -13.67 -9.71
CA ASP A 9 -9.62 -13.57 -8.56
C ASP A 9 -9.73 -12.13 -8.08
N ILE A 10 -8.60 -11.42 -8.05
CA ILE A 10 -8.53 -10.00 -7.66
C ILE A 10 -9.32 -9.14 -8.65
N LEU A 11 -9.10 -9.31 -9.95
CA LEU A 11 -9.86 -8.58 -10.99
C LEU A 11 -11.36 -8.89 -10.94
N THR A 12 -11.71 -10.14 -10.62
CA THR A 12 -13.12 -10.55 -10.44
C THR A 12 -13.75 -9.83 -9.26
N LEU A 13 -13.05 -9.76 -8.12
CA LEU A 13 -13.52 -9.03 -6.94
C LEU A 13 -13.62 -7.53 -7.19
N MET A 14 -12.62 -6.94 -7.88
CA MET A 14 -12.69 -5.53 -8.30
C MET A 14 -13.92 -5.26 -9.16
N LYS A 15 -14.20 -6.15 -10.13
CA LYS A 15 -15.41 -6.04 -10.96
C LYS A 15 -16.68 -6.06 -10.14
N GLN A 16 -16.78 -6.98 -9.16
CA GLN A 16 -17.95 -7.06 -8.27
C GLN A 16 -18.16 -5.76 -7.47
N GLU A 17 -17.10 -5.14 -6.98
CA GLU A 17 -17.20 -3.87 -6.26
C GLU A 17 -17.61 -2.71 -7.20
N LEU A 18 -17.06 -2.67 -8.41
CA LEU A 18 -17.46 -1.69 -9.43
C LEU A 18 -18.93 -1.85 -9.87
N ASP A 19 -19.42 -3.08 -10.00
CA ASP A 19 -20.82 -3.37 -10.34
C ASP A 19 -21.78 -2.84 -9.24
N LYS A 20 -21.33 -2.83 -7.98
CA LYS A 20 -22.05 -2.23 -6.83
C LYS A 20 -21.91 -0.71 -6.77
N LYS A 21 -21.20 -0.09 -7.73
CA LYS A 21 -20.88 1.35 -7.77
C LYS A 21 -19.94 1.81 -6.65
N HIS A 22 -19.20 0.91 -6.07
CA HIS A 22 -18.13 1.25 -5.14
C HIS A 22 -16.86 1.73 -5.87
N GLN A 23 -16.00 2.42 -5.13
CA GLN A 23 -14.74 2.93 -5.63
C GLN A 23 -13.57 2.12 -5.10
N ILE A 24 -12.48 2.10 -5.85
CA ILE A 24 -11.31 1.27 -5.59
C ILE A 24 -10.05 2.14 -5.58
N TYR A 25 -9.20 1.95 -4.56
CA TYR A 25 -7.82 2.40 -4.58
C TYR A 25 -6.91 1.31 -5.11
N VAL A 26 -5.93 1.67 -5.93
CA VAL A 26 -4.83 0.82 -6.33
C VAL A 26 -3.53 1.53 -5.99
N VAL A 27 -2.68 0.91 -5.19
CA VAL A 27 -1.42 1.51 -4.74
C VAL A 27 -0.28 0.65 -5.22
N ALA A 28 0.71 1.28 -5.87
CA ALA A 28 1.96 0.64 -6.27
C ALA A 28 3.16 1.34 -5.59
N PRO A 29 4.27 0.66 -5.34
CA PRO A 29 5.46 1.30 -4.83
C PRO A 29 6.02 2.31 -5.84
N MET A 30 6.61 3.39 -5.33
CA MET A 30 7.38 4.32 -6.17
C MET A 30 8.75 3.70 -6.45
N ILE A 31 9.14 3.63 -7.72
CA ILE A 31 10.43 3.15 -8.13
C ILE A 31 11.10 4.26 -8.88
N GLU A 32 12.31 4.59 -8.48
CA GLU A 32 13.26 5.28 -9.32
C GLU A 32 13.65 4.31 -10.44
N GLU A 33 13.85 4.79 -11.66
CA GLU A 33 13.93 4.07 -12.94
C GLU A 33 15.06 3.01 -13.07
N ASP A 34 15.49 2.33 -12.02
CA ASP A 34 16.58 1.37 -12.07
C ASP A 34 16.18 -0.07 -11.69
N GLU A 35 16.21 -0.92 -12.70
CA GLU A 35 16.50 -2.37 -12.72
C GLU A 35 15.69 -3.35 -11.85
N SER A 36 14.71 -2.94 -11.07
CA SER A 36 13.86 -3.90 -10.37
C SER A 36 12.62 -4.26 -11.21
N ASN A 37 12.30 -5.54 -11.34
CA ASN A 37 11.08 -6.10 -11.97
C ASN A 37 9.76 -5.67 -11.27
N VAL A 38 9.70 -4.48 -10.74
CA VAL A 38 8.53 -3.93 -10.05
C VAL A 38 7.70 -3.16 -11.08
N GLU A 39 6.39 -3.34 -11.04
CA GLU A 39 5.52 -2.70 -12.00
C GLU A 39 5.47 -1.20 -11.79
N ASN A 40 5.77 -0.46 -12.84
CA ASN A 40 5.59 0.98 -12.91
C ASN A 40 4.08 1.31 -12.87
N VAL A 41 3.72 2.44 -12.28
CA VAL A 41 2.34 2.94 -12.23
C VAL A 41 1.71 3.02 -13.61
N ASN A 42 2.47 3.44 -14.61
CA ASN A 42 1.98 3.54 -15.99
C ASN A 42 1.61 2.17 -16.57
N ASP A 43 2.39 1.14 -16.29
CA ASP A 43 2.09 -0.22 -16.73
C ASP A 43 0.88 -0.79 -15.99
N LEU A 44 0.80 -0.52 -14.69
CA LEU A 44 -0.34 -0.90 -13.87
C LEU A 44 -1.61 -0.16 -14.33
N GLU A 45 -1.52 1.13 -14.61
CA GLU A 45 -2.63 1.91 -15.17
C GLU A 45 -3.08 1.33 -16.51
N ASN A 46 -2.15 0.99 -17.40
CA ASN A 46 -2.46 0.38 -18.70
C ASN A 46 -3.16 -0.99 -18.53
N LYS A 47 -2.71 -1.82 -17.58
CA LYS A 47 -3.35 -3.12 -17.28
C LYS A 47 -4.76 -2.94 -16.73
N ILE A 48 -4.94 -2.06 -15.76
CA ILE A 48 -6.23 -1.74 -15.16
C ILE A 48 -7.18 -1.15 -16.22
N ASN A 49 -6.70 -0.23 -17.05
CA ASN A 49 -7.49 0.36 -18.13
C ASN A 49 -7.93 -0.69 -19.15
N ARG A 50 -7.06 -1.61 -19.56
CA ARG A 50 -7.43 -2.71 -20.47
C ARG A 50 -8.54 -3.59 -19.87
N ALA A 51 -8.48 -3.85 -18.57
CA ALA A 51 -9.46 -4.68 -17.89
C ALA A 51 -10.82 -3.98 -17.68
N PHE A 52 -10.82 -2.69 -17.38
CA PHE A 52 -12.00 -2.01 -16.84
C PHE A 52 -12.49 -0.79 -17.64
N SER A 53 -11.83 -0.37 -18.74
CA SER A 53 -12.19 0.84 -19.50
C SER A 53 -13.64 0.91 -19.99
N LYS A 54 -14.30 -0.23 -20.14
CA LYS A 54 -15.72 -0.30 -20.56
C LYS A 54 -16.71 -0.08 -19.41
N ILE A 55 -16.29 -0.22 -18.16
CA ILE A 55 -17.17 -0.23 -16.98
C ILE A 55 -16.76 0.77 -15.90
N ALA A 56 -15.53 1.27 -15.94
CA ALA A 56 -15.00 2.18 -14.93
C ALA A 56 -14.10 3.24 -15.54
N LYS A 57 -14.14 4.45 -14.95
CA LYS A 57 -13.17 5.51 -15.22
C LYS A 57 -12.01 5.37 -14.24
N THR A 58 -10.79 5.35 -14.77
CA THR A 58 -9.57 5.32 -13.98
C THR A 58 -8.84 6.64 -14.05
N ALA A 59 -8.04 6.94 -13.05
CA ALA A 59 -7.07 8.00 -13.07
C ALA A 59 -5.88 7.63 -12.19
N SER A 60 -4.71 8.18 -12.49
CA SER A 60 -3.50 7.99 -11.70
C SER A 60 -3.05 9.28 -11.03
N ILE A 61 -2.40 9.13 -9.86
CA ILE A 61 -1.69 10.20 -9.14
C ILE A 61 -0.28 9.71 -8.84
N HIS A 62 0.71 10.51 -9.23
CA HIS A 62 2.13 10.19 -8.99
C HIS A 62 2.95 11.43 -8.61
N GLY A 63 4.18 11.22 -8.17
CA GLY A 63 5.07 12.27 -7.66
C GLY A 63 5.30 13.43 -8.63
N GLY A 64 5.41 13.14 -9.93
CA GLY A 64 5.66 14.15 -10.97
C GLY A 64 4.51 15.10 -11.28
N MET A 65 3.31 14.88 -10.74
CA MET A 65 2.17 15.77 -10.95
C MET A 65 2.21 16.98 -10.02
N SER A 66 1.74 18.14 -10.52
CA SER A 66 1.54 19.34 -9.70
C SER A 66 0.45 19.13 -8.63
N SER A 67 0.52 19.91 -7.54
CA SER A 67 -0.48 19.86 -6.48
C SER A 67 -1.90 20.15 -6.98
N ILE A 68 -2.03 21.02 -7.99
CA ILE A 68 -3.34 21.39 -8.58
C ILE A 68 -3.92 20.20 -9.34
N GLU A 69 -3.11 19.51 -10.15
CA GLU A 69 -3.55 18.31 -10.87
C GLU A 69 -3.99 17.21 -9.91
N LYS A 70 -3.18 16.94 -8.88
CA LYS A 70 -3.52 15.95 -7.83
C LYS A 70 -4.86 16.30 -7.15
N GLN A 71 -5.06 17.56 -6.77
CA GLN A 71 -6.32 18.01 -6.16
C GLN A 71 -7.52 17.85 -7.10
N ASN A 72 -7.37 18.17 -8.38
CA ASN A 72 -8.45 18.02 -9.36
C ASN A 72 -8.86 16.56 -9.55
N ILE A 73 -7.88 15.65 -9.63
CA ILE A 73 -8.15 14.22 -9.73
C ILE A 73 -8.83 13.72 -8.45
N MET A 74 -8.35 14.14 -7.28
CA MET A 74 -8.96 13.77 -6.00
C MET A 74 -10.42 14.22 -5.89
N LYS A 75 -10.74 15.45 -6.28
CA LYS A 75 -12.13 15.95 -6.30
C LYS A 75 -13.03 15.09 -7.19
N LYS A 76 -12.54 14.69 -8.37
CA LYS A 76 -13.28 13.80 -9.27
C LYS A 76 -13.46 12.39 -8.69
N TYR A 77 -12.48 11.91 -7.93
CA TYR A 77 -12.60 10.65 -7.23
C TYR A 77 -13.60 10.75 -6.08
N GLU A 78 -13.55 11.81 -5.27
CA GLU A 78 -14.53 12.08 -4.21
C GLU A 78 -15.96 12.20 -4.71
N SER A 79 -16.15 12.83 -5.87
CA SER A 79 -17.49 12.99 -6.49
C SER A 79 -18.01 11.70 -7.13
N GLY A 80 -17.20 10.62 -7.20
CA GLY A 80 -17.56 9.38 -7.87
C GLY A 80 -17.44 9.42 -9.40
N GLU A 81 -16.92 10.49 -9.98
CA GLU A 81 -16.65 10.56 -11.42
C GLU A 81 -15.55 9.59 -11.83
N ILE A 82 -14.56 9.37 -10.97
CA ILE A 82 -13.50 8.37 -11.11
C ILE A 82 -13.83 7.21 -10.20
N ASN A 83 -13.78 5.99 -10.73
CA ASN A 83 -14.11 4.76 -10.01
C ASN A 83 -12.88 4.04 -9.45
N ILE A 84 -11.76 4.11 -10.18
CA ILE A 84 -10.48 3.51 -9.76
C ILE A 84 -9.43 4.60 -9.71
N LEU A 85 -8.81 4.79 -8.55
CA LEU A 85 -7.69 5.70 -8.36
C LEU A 85 -6.40 4.91 -8.14
N ILE A 86 -5.42 5.13 -9.01
CA ILE A 86 -4.11 4.50 -8.96
C ILE A 86 -3.10 5.50 -8.40
N SER A 87 -2.24 5.10 -7.47
CA SER A 87 -1.23 5.99 -6.89
C SER A 87 0.09 5.30 -6.61
N THR A 88 1.21 6.05 -6.66
CA THR A 88 2.57 5.53 -6.41
C THR A 88 2.96 5.48 -4.94
N THR A 89 2.37 6.27 -4.09
CA THR A 89 2.73 6.33 -2.67
C THR A 89 1.56 6.86 -1.88
N VAL A 90 1.72 6.76 -0.59
CA VAL A 90 0.77 7.22 0.40
C VAL A 90 -0.01 8.40 -0.16
N ILE A 91 -1.29 8.16 -0.41
CA ILE A 91 -2.22 9.25 -0.65
C ILE A 91 -2.19 10.06 0.66
N GLU A 92 -1.25 10.99 0.74
CA GLU A 92 -1.07 11.92 1.88
C GLU A 92 -2.29 12.82 2.05
N VAL A 93 -3.15 12.81 1.07
CA VAL A 93 -4.38 13.59 1.11
C VAL A 93 -5.32 12.89 2.08
N GLY A 94 -5.59 13.53 3.20
CA GLY A 94 -6.53 13.11 4.24
C GLY A 94 -7.99 13.04 3.77
N VAL A 95 -8.19 12.65 2.52
CA VAL A 95 -9.49 12.53 1.89
C VAL A 95 -10.15 11.24 2.31
N ASN A 96 -11.30 11.40 2.91
CA ASN A 96 -12.16 10.29 3.33
C ASN A 96 -13.21 10.02 2.25
N VAL A 97 -12.96 9.03 1.40
CA VAL A 97 -13.95 8.61 0.40
C VAL A 97 -14.76 7.46 0.99
N SER A 98 -15.95 7.78 1.49
CA SER A 98 -16.83 6.82 2.17
C SER A 98 -17.30 5.68 1.25
N ASN A 99 -17.30 5.88 -0.06
CA ASN A 99 -17.69 4.90 -1.07
C ASN A 99 -16.52 4.01 -1.53
N ALA A 100 -15.30 4.24 -1.05
CA ALA A 100 -14.16 3.39 -1.36
C ALA A 100 -14.22 2.12 -0.50
N SER A 101 -14.63 1.02 -1.11
CA SER A 101 -14.77 -0.28 -0.45
C SER A 101 -13.55 -1.18 -0.60
N MET A 102 -12.63 -0.87 -1.50
CA MET A 102 -11.50 -1.74 -1.78
C MET A 102 -10.21 -0.97 -1.98
N ILE A 103 -9.14 -1.49 -1.40
CA ILE A 103 -7.77 -1.07 -1.67
C ILE A 103 -6.95 -2.29 -2.11
N VAL A 104 -6.26 -2.16 -3.24
CA VAL A 104 -5.34 -3.15 -3.78
C VAL A 104 -3.93 -2.59 -3.72
N ILE A 105 -3.03 -3.23 -3.01
CA ILE A 105 -1.65 -2.80 -2.85
C ILE A 105 -0.76 -3.75 -3.62
N TRP A 106 -0.20 -3.26 -4.71
CA TRP A 106 0.70 -4.00 -5.59
C TRP A 106 2.11 -4.04 -5.01
N ASP A 107 2.83 -5.14 -5.20
CA ASP A 107 4.17 -5.36 -4.63
C ASP A 107 4.23 -4.96 -3.14
N ALA A 108 3.25 -5.43 -2.36
CA ALA A 108 3.07 -5.04 -0.96
C ALA A 108 4.30 -5.34 -0.08
N ASN A 109 5.14 -6.29 -0.49
CA ASN A 109 6.41 -6.59 0.17
C ASN A 109 7.44 -5.44 0.11
N MET A 110 7.26 -4.47 -0.78
CA MET A 110 8.11 -3.28 -0.89
C MET A 110 7.76 -2.19 0.14
N PHE A 111 6.61 -2.29 0.78
CA PHE A 111 6.17 -1.32 1.78
C PHE A 111 6.53 -1.74 3.21
N GLY A 112 6.75 -0.77 4.09
CA GLY A 112 6.80 -1.00 5.53
C GLY A 112 5.44 -1.42 6.08
N LEU A 113 5.43 -2.24 7.15
CA LEU A 113 4.17 -2.71 7.74
C LEU A 113 3.31 -1.56 8.29
N SER A 114 3.93 -0.54 8.86
CA SER A 114 3.23 0.68 9.31
C SER A 114 2.53 1.40 8.18
N THR A 115 3.18 1.52 7.01
CA THR A 115 2.59 2.11 5.80
C THR A 115 1.41 1.28 5.31
N LEU A 116 1.56 -0.05 5.25
CA LEU A 116 0.48 -0.96 4.85
C LEU A 116 -0.71 -0.87 5.81
N HIS A 117 -0.46 -0.75 7.11
CA HIS A 117 -1.51 -0.56 8.10
C HIS A 117 -2.26 0.76 7.89
N GLN A 118 -1.55 1.85 7.61
CA GLN A 118 -2.17 3.15 7.29
C GLN A 118 -2.99 3.10 5.99
N LEU A 119 -2.48 2.41 4.96
CA LEU A 119 -3.18 2.20 3.69
C LEU A 119 -4.45 1.38 3.90
N ARG A 120 -4.40 0.29 4.68
CA ARG A 120 -5.57 -0.51 5.05
C ARG A 120 -6.65 0.36 5.69
N GLY A 121 -6.28 1.30 6.53
CA GLY A 121 -7.20 2.25 7.18
C GLY A 121 -7.82 3.30 6.24
N ARG A 122 -7.51 3.29 4.94
CA ARG A 122 -8.14 4.18 3.95
C ARG A 122 -9.49 3.69 3.46
N VAL A 123 -9.81 2.43 3.65
CA VAL A 123 -11.12 1.82 3.38
C VAL A 123 -11.76 1.33 4.68
N GLY A 124 -13.04 0.94 4.63
CA GLY A 124 -13.74 0.44 5.81
C GLY A 124 -14.24 1.54 6.76
N ARG A 125 -14.42 2.76 6.26
CA ARG A 125 -14.91 3.91 7.05
C ARG A 125 -16.42 4.12 6.96
N SER A 126 -17.11 3.20 6.33
CA SER A 126 -18.57 3.18 6.21
C SER A 126 -19.09 1.80 6.62
N ASN A 127 -20.42 1.63 6.64
CA ASN A 127 -21.03 0.33 6.91
C ASN A 127 -20.94 -0.65 5.74
N ILE A 128 -20.10 -0.37 4.74
CA ILE A 128 -19.90 -1.21 3.56
C ILE A 128 -18.79 -2.22 3.87
N GLN A 129 -19.01 -3.49 3.52
CA GLN A 129 -17.94 -4.49 3.55
C GLN A 129 -16.76 -4.01 2.72
N SER A 130 -15.57 -3.99 3.32
CA SER A 130 -14.38 -3.44 2.67
C SER A 130 -13.26 -4.47 2.61
N TYR A 131 -12.41 -4.32 1.60
CA TYR A 131 -11.33 -5.26 1.29
C TYR A 131 -10.00 -4.53 1.18
N CYS A 132 -8.98 -5.07 1.82
CA CYS A 132 -7.59 -4.67 1.64
C CYS A 132 -6.83 -5.87 1.07
N ILE A 133 -6.44 -5.80 -0.19
CA ILE A 133 -5.73 -6.86 -0.90
C ILE A 133 -4.26 -6.49 -1.00
N LEU A 134 -3.41 -7.34 -0.45
CA LEU A 134 -1.95 -7.23 -0.53
C LEU A 134 -1.45 -8.22 -1.57
N ILE A 135 -0.80 -7.74 -2.62
CA ILE A 135 -0.24 -8.58 -3.69
C ILE A 135 1.27 -8.62 -3.55
N ALA A 136 1.85 -9.81 -3.65
CA ALA A 136 3.29 -10.00 -3.75
C ALA A 136 3.62 -11.16 -4.69
N LYS A 137 4.83 -11.16 -5.24
CA LYS A 137 5.32 -12.22 -6.14
C LYS A 137 5.54 -13.53 -5.39
N GLU A 138 5.99 -13.42 -4.16
CA GLU A 138 6.35 -14.56 -3.32
C GLU A 138 5.64 -14.51 -1.96
N ASN A 139 5.62 -15.66 -1.30
CA ASN A 139 5.05 -15.78 0.03
C ASN A 139 5.87 -14.96 1.04
N CYS A 140 5.21 -14.06 1.74
CA CYS A 140 5.83 -13.14 2.70
C CYS A 140 5.15 -13.25 4.07
N GLU A 141 5.87 -13.81 5.05
CA GLU A 141 5.35 -13.98 6.42
C GLU A 141 4.96 -12.64 7.07
N ARG A 142 5.68 -11.57 6.73
CA ARG A 142 5.38 -10.22 7.20
C ARG A 142 4.01 -9.74 6.75
N LEU A 143 3.61 -10.04 5.51
CA LEU A 143 2.29 -9.71 5.00
C LEU A 143 1.18 -10.56 5.63
N LYS A 144 1.47 -11.82 5.94
CA LYS A 144 0.54 -12.71 6.67
C LYS A 144 0.29 -12.23 8.10
N MET A 145 1.30 -11.63 8.72
CA MET A 145 1.11 -11.00 10.04
C MET A 145 0.09 -9.87 9.96
N LEU A 146 0.20 -9.00 8.95
CA LEU A 146 -0.76 -7.91 8.75
C LEU A 146 -2.19 -8.40 8.46
N GLU A 147 -2.34 -9.57 7.84
CA GLU A 147 -3.65 -10.19 7.61
C GLU A 147 -4.31 -10.63 8.92
N LYS A 148 -3.53 -11.14 9.87
CA LYS A 148 -4.03 -11.70 11.15
C LYS A 148 -4.19 -10.64 12.23
N CYS A 149 -3.41 -9.56 12.19
CA CYS A 149 -3.37 -8.54 13.22
C CYS A 149 -4.00 -7.22 12.72
N ASN A 150 -4.87 -6.65 13.58
CA ASN A 150 -5.48 -5.33 13.36
C ASN A 150 -4.92 -4.26 14.28
N ASP A 151 -4.15 -4.64 15.30
CA ASP A 151 -3.55 -3.72 16.24
C ASP A 151 -2.28 -3.08 15.64
N GLY A 152 -2.31 -1.75 15.48
CA GLY A 152 -1.19 -0.99 14.93
C GLY A 152 0.06 -1.05 15.82
N PHE A 153 -0.11 -1.25 17.12
CA PHE A 153 0.98 -1.36 18.09
C PHE A 153 1.73 -2.69 17.91
N GLU A 154 0.99 -3.80 17.85
CA GLU A 154 1.56 -5.14 17.59
C GLU A 154 2.27 -5.20 16.24
N ILE A 155 1.68 -4.56 15.22
CA ILE A 155 2.26 -4.47 13.87
C ILE A 155 3.59 -3.71 13.92
N SER A 156 3.63 -2.59 14.64
CA SER A 156 4.84 -1.78 14.78
C SER A 156 5.92 -2.51 15.57
N GLU A 157 5.56 -3.22 16.63
CA GLU A 157 6.49 -4.03 17.43
C GLU A 157 7.08 -5.18 16.63
N TYR A 158 6.22 -5.86 15.82
CA TYR A 158 6.68 -6.91 14.91
C TYR A 158 7.64 -6.37 13.84
N ASP A 159 7.33 -5.21 13.24
CA ASP A 159 8.18 -4.58 12.22
C ASP A 159 9.54 -4.18 12.83
N PHE A 160 9.52 -3.64 14.04
CA PHE A 160 10.72 -3.29 14.80
C PHE A 160 11.63 -4.51 15.07
N LYS A 161 11.04 -5.59 15.57
CA LYS A 161 11.78 -6.84 15.88
C LYS A 161 12.41 -7.50 14.64
N ASN A 162 11.78 -7.32 13.46
CA ASN A 162 12.21 -8.00 12.24
C ASN A 162 13.07 -7.15 11.29
N ARG A 163 13.17 -5.82 11.51
CA ARG A 163 13.98 -4.93 10.66
C ARG A 163 15.47 -4.96 10.99
N GLY A 164 15.91 -5.56 12.08
CA GLY A 164 17.32 -5.49 12.48
C GLY A 164 17.84 -4.05 12.71
N GLU A 165 18.89 -3.91 13.48
CA GLU A 165 19.43 -2.61 13.93
C GLU A 165 19.88 -1.67 12.80
N GLY A 166 20.11 -2.17 11.58
CA GLY A 166 20.64 -1.40 10.45
C GLY A 166 19.65 -0.49 9.74
N ASP A 167 18.34 -0.85 9.75
CA ASP A 167 17.31 -0.07 9.03
C ASP A 167 16.69 1.06 9.88
N LEU A 168 16.88 1.02 11.21
CA LEU A 168 16.28 1.98 12.14
C LEU A 168 16.86 3.38 12.05
N PHE A 169 18.11 3.50 11.62
CA PHE A 169 18.81 4.79 11.59
C PHE A 169 18.97 5.40 10.20
N GLY A 170 18.40 4.76 9.15
CA GLY A 170 18.53 5.28 7.78
C GLY A 170 19.98 5.36 7.29
N ILE A 171 20.91 4.67 7.97
CA ILE A 171 22.35 4.74 7.72
C ILE A 171 22.77 3.47 6.99
N ARG A 172 22.43 3.35 5.70
CA ARG A 172 23.36 2.68 4.78
C ARG A 172 24.44 3.67 4.37
N GLN A 173 25.22 4.18 5.30
CA GLN A 173 26.59 4.58 5.00
C GLN A 173 27.46 3.34 5.16
N HIS A 174 28.22 3.05 4.12
CA HIS A 174 29.29 2.06 4.12
C HIS A 174 30.25 2.40 5.28
N GLY A 175 30.21 1.61 6.33
CA GLY A 175 31.07 1.77 7.49
C GLY A 175 30.50 1.00 8.67
N ASP A 176 31.28 0.03 9.12
CA ASP A 176 31.08 -0.72 10.35
C ASP A 176 30.78 0.28 11.50
N THR A 177 29.57 0.24 12.04
CA THR A 177 29.24 1.06 13.22
C THR A 177 29.95 0.41 14.40
N GLY A 178 31.09 0.95 14.78
CA GLY A 178 31.89 0.50 15.92
C GLY A 178 31.25 0.67 17.30
N LEU A 179 29.93 0.44 17.40
CA LEU A 179 29.20 0.31 18.66
C LEU A 179 29.26 -1.14 19.13
N ILE A 180 30.40 -1.50 19.71
CA ILE A 180 30.67 -2.84 20.26
C ILE A 180 29.93 -3.10 21.60
N ILE A 181 29.23 -2.11 22.18
CA ILE A 181 28.85 -2.13 23.58
C ILE A 181 27.34 -2.22 23.82
N SER A 182 26.47 -1.91 22.87
CA SER A 182 25.01 -2.00 23.09
C SER A 182 24.30 -2.72 21.95
N ASN A 183 23.49 -3.69 22.33
CA ASN A 183 22.58 -4.38 21.42
C ASN A 183 21.16 -3.90 21.77
N ILE A 184 20.63 -2.96 20.99
CA ILE A 184 19.36 -2.29 21.27
C ILE A 184 18.20 -3.28 21.45
N SER A 185 18.17 -4.38 20.73
CA SER A 185 17.15 -5.41 20.89
C SER A 185 17.26 -6.20 22.21
N LYS A 186 18.47 -6.35 22.76
CA LYS A 186 18.69 -6.99 24.08
C LYS A 186 18.51 -6.02 25.24
N ASP A 187 18.86 -4.75 25.01
CA ASP A 187 18.88 -3.72 26.05
C ASP A 187 17.52 -3.00 26.19
N TYR A 188 16.60 -3.22 25.23
CA TYR A 188 15.24 -2.66 25.28
C TYR A 188 14.46 -3.06 26.53
N GLU A 189 14.64 -4.28 27.03
CA GLU A 189 14.02 -4.72 28.29
C GLU A 189 14.54 -3.99 29.54
N MET A 190 15.75 -3.39 29.45
CA MET A 190 16.29 -2.55 30.53
C MET A 190 15.70 -1.15 30.56
N LEU A 191 15.21 -0.65 29.42
CA LEU A 191 14.62 0.70 29.32
C LEU A 191 13.17 0.77 29.81
N LEU A 192 12.53 -0.40 29.99
CA LEU A 192 11.14 -0.51 30.46
C LEU A 192 11.00 -0.70 32.00
N LYS A 193 12.10 -0.68 32.74
CA LYS A 193 12.15 -0.69 34.21
C LYS A 193 12.45 0.70 34.74
#